data_0d053b2fc702792c247c2c0e0ac39c79
#
_entry.id   0d053b2fc702792c247c2c0e0ac39c79
#
_cell.length_a   1.000
_cell.length_b   1.000
_cell.length_c   1.000
_cell.angle_alpha   90.00
_cell.angle_beta   90.00
_cell.angle_gamma   90.00
#
_symmetry.space_group_name_H-M   'P 1'
#
loop_
_entity.id
_entity.type
_entity.pdbx_description
1 polymer ?
#
loop_
_entity_poly.entity_id
_entity_poly.type
_entity_poly.pdbx_seq_one_letter_code
_entity_poly.pdbx_strand_id
1 'polypeptide(L)'
;MLHSRKAYSTLWWIGYYTFCLIPLMVMAVGIGRYFYARAEMFKSADGAALAAAQEVDVVTYLNTKQIVLLPSAYGVAQAYAAYNSDYLTGRRIYPRVTAIRVDQATKKVYVSLRADASSLFPSILRGVTVNGEGEAEARLGSL
;
A
#
# COMPACT_ATOMS: atom_id res chain seq x y z
N MET A 1 -2.81 30.99 52.72
CA MET A 1 -3.03 31.39 51.28
C MET A 1 -1.96 30.92 50.29
N LEU A 2 -0.91 30.23 50.66
CA LEU A 2 0.17 29.76 49.77
C LEU A 2 -0.10 28.42 49.03
N HIS A 3 -1.13 27.66 49.44
CA HIS A 3 -1.44 26.36 48.79
C HIS A 3 -2.18 26.50 47.44
N SER A 4 -2.88 27.60 47.21
CA SER A 4 -3.65 27.78 45.96
C SER A 4 -2.78 28.03 44.72
N ARG A 5 -1.64 28.70 44.86
CA ARG A 5 -0.74 29.01 43.73
C ARG A 5 -0.04 27.74 43.15
N LYS A 6 0.30 26.76 44.02
CA LYS A 6 0.91 25.51 43.56
C LYS A 6 -0.11 24.64 42.81
N ALA A 7 -1.37 24.63 43.26
CA ALA A 7 -2.44 23.87 42.58
C ALA A 7 -2.74 24.43 41.18
N TYR A 8 -2.77 25.76 40.99
CA TYR A 8 -2.94 26.39 39.70
C TYR A 8 -1.79 26.05 38.73
N SER A 9 -0.54 26.08 39.21
CA SER A 9 0.63 25.72 38.42
C SER A 9 0.53 24.27 37.94
N THR A 10 0.16 23.33 38.79
CA THR A 10 0.02 21.91 38.43
C THR A 10 -1.08 21.68 37.42
N LEU A 11 -2.25 22.32 37.57
CA LEU A 11 -3.35 22.25 36.59
C LEU A 11 -2.94 22.78 35.20
N TRP A 12 -2.19 23.87 35.14
CA TRP A 12 -1.67 24.42 33.90
C TRP A 12 -0.73 23.43 33.20
N TRP A 13 0.18 22.80 33.93
CA TRP A 13 1.11 21.82 33.38
C TRP A 13 0.39 20.56 32.90
N ILE A 14 -0.60 20.07 33.63
CA ILE A 14 -1.43 18.93 33.19
C ILE A 14 -2.17 19.27 31.91
N GLY A 15 -2.80 20.45 31.85
CA GLY A 15 -3.50 20.92 30.64
C GLY A 15 -2.57 21.03 29.44
N TYR A 16 -1.40 21.62 29.63
CA TYR A 16 -0.39 21.77 28.58
C TYR A 16 0.11 20.41 28.05
N TYR A 17 0.49 19.50 28.93
CA TYR A 17 0.93 18.16 28.55
C TYR A 17 -0.18 17.38 27.86
N THR A 18 -1.40 17.46 28.33
CA THR A 18 -2.54 16.78 27.71
C THR A 18 -2.80 17.32 26.30
N PHE A 19 -2.76 18.63 26.13
CA PHE A 19 -2.97 19.28 24.84
C PHE A 19 -1.87 18.98 23.82
N CYS A 20 -0.62 18.81 24.27
CA CYS A 20 0.50 18.48 23.39
C CYS A 20 0.66 16.98 23.16
N LEU A 21 0.49 16.15 24.19
CA LEU A 21 0.76 14.71 24.10
C LEU A 21 -0.32 13.95 23.33
N ILE A 22 -1.59 14.31 23.50
CA ILE A 22 -2.68 13.59 22.81
C ILE A 22 -2.54 13.70 21.27
N PRO A 23 -2.38 14.89 20.66
CA PRO A 23 -2.17 15.00 19.22
C PRO A 23 -0.91 14.26 18.74
N LEU A 24 0.17 14.31 19.53
CA LEU A 24 1.41 13.58 19.21
C LEU A 24 1.19 12.07 19.19
N MET A 25 0.49 11.52 20.17
CA MET A 25 0.15 10.10 20.21
C MET A 25 -0.74 9.69 19.05
N VAL A 26 -1.75 10.48 18.71
CA VAL A 26 -2.63 10.24 17.55
C VAL A 26 -1.83 10.22 16.26
N MET A 27 -0.89 11.17 16.10
CA MET A 27 0.01 11.21 14.94
C MET A 27 0.93 9.99 14.89
N ALA A 28 1.54 9.62 16.00
CA ALA A 28 2.43 8.45 16.08
C ALA A 28 1.71 7.15 15.69
N VAL A 29 0.48 6.96 16.18
CA VAL A 29 -0.37 5.81 15.81
C VAL A 29 -0.73 5.86 14.32
N GLY A 30 -1.06 7.04 13.78
CA GLY A 30 -1.35 7.22 12.36
C GLY A 30 -0.16 6.85 11.47
N ILE A 31 1.04 7.29 11.83
CA ILE A 31 2.29 6.95 11.13
C ILE A 31 2.54 5.44 11.18
N GLY A 32 2.41 4.81 12.34
CA GLY A 32 2.56 3.36 12.47
C GLY A 32 1.59 2.58 11.58
N ARG A 33 0.33 3.00 11.55
CA ARG A 33 -0.70 2.40 10.67
C ARG A 33 -0.37 2.61 9.19
N TYR A 34 0.18 3.76 8.81
CA TYR A 34 0.61 4.04 7.44
C TYR A 34 1.74 3.10 6.99
N PHE A 35 2.77 2.91 7.82
CA PHE A 35 3.85 1.98 7.49
C PHE A 35 3.34 0.54 7.35
N TYR A 36 2.42 0.12 8.20
CA TYR A 36 1.81 -1.20 8.08
C TYR A 36 0.96 -1.32 6.80
N ALA A 37 0.15 -0.31 6.49
CA ALA A 37 -0.62 -0.28 5.25
C ALA A 37 0.30 -0.31 4.02
N ARG A 38 1.46 0.35 4.08
CA ARG A 38 2.46 0.31 3.01
C ARG A 38 3.02 -1.11 2.83
N ALA A 39 3.37 -1.81 3.91
CA ALA A 39 3.83 -3.19 3.83
C ALA A 39 2.77 -4.12 3.21
N GLU A 40 1.51 -3.99 3.59
CA GLU A 40 0.40 -4.73 3.01
C GLU A 40 0.17 -4.37 1.51
N MET A 41 0.42 -3.11 1.11
CA MET A 41 0.37 -2.72 -0.29
C MET A 41 1.45 -3.41 -1.13
N PHE A 42 2.68 -3.54 -0.63
CA PHE A 42 3.73 -4.29 -1.32
C PHE A 42 3.37 -5.77 -1.46
N LYS A 43 2.91 -6.41 -0.40
CA LYS A 43 2.44 -7.80 -0.43
C LYS A 43 1.30 -8.01 -1.45
N SER A 44 0.36 -7.07 -1.49
CA SER A 44 -0.74 -7.09 -2.45
C SER A 44 -0.23 -6.90 -3.89
N ALA A 45 0.78 -6.03 -4.08
CA ALA A 45 1.41 -5.79 -5.37
C ALA A 45 2.22 -7.01 -5.86
N ASP A 46 2.93 -7.71 -4.97
CA ASP A 46 3.64 -8.95 -5.31
C ASP A 46 2.67 -10.04 -5.77
N GLY A 47 1.53 -10.20 -5.07
CA GLY A 47 0.47 -11.13 -5.48
C GLY A 47 -0.11 -10.77 -6.85
N ALA A 48 -0.35 -9.48 -7.10
CA ALA A 48 -0.83 -8.99 -8.39
C ALA A 48 0.20 -9.18 -9.52
N ALA A 49 1.49 -8.97 -9.23
CA ALA A 49 2.58 -9.19 -10.18
C ALA A 49 2.72 -10.67 -10.54
N LEU A 50 2.63 -11.55 -9.55
CA LEU A 50 2.65 -12.99 -9.77
C LEU A 50 1.49 -13.46 -10.65
N ALA A 51 0.29 -12.93 -10.41
CA ALA A 51 -0.89 -13.23 -11.19
C ALA A 51 -0.76 -12.69 -12.63
N ALA A 52 -0.28 -11.46 -12.80
CA ALA A 52 -0.02 -10.88 -14.13
C ALA A 52 1.07 -11.66 -14.90
N ALA A 53 2.09 -12.15 -14.20
CA ALA A 53 3.18 -12.92 -14.80
C ALA A 53 2.74 -14.32 -15.31
N GLN A 54 1.58 -14.81 -14.89
CA GLN A 54 0.97 -16.03 -15.43
C GLN A 54 0.19 -15.79 -16.72
N GLU A 55 -0.19 -14.54 -17.00
CA GLU A 55 -0.94 -14.12 -18.18
C GLU A 55 -0.02 -13.74 -19.36
N VAL A 56 1.02 -14.54 -19.60
CA VAL A 56 1.94 -14.33 -20.73
C VAL A 56 1.39 -15.03 -21.96
N ASP A 57 1.44 -14.36 -23.11
CA ASP A 57 1.17 -14.95 -24.42
C ASP A 57 2.33 -15.88 -24.81
N VAL A 58 2.15 -17.17 -24.53
CA VAL A 58 3.14 -18.23 -24.81
C VAL A 58 3.42 -18.35 -26.31
N VAL A 59 2.42 -18.16 -27.18
CA VAL A 59 2.56 -18.29 -28.61
C VAL A 59 3.48 -17.18 -29.16
N THR A 60 3.21 -15.94 -28.73
CA THR A 60 4.05 -14.80 -29.10
C THR A 60 5.47 -14.96 -28.55
N TYR A 61 5.60 -15.43 -27.32
CA TYR A 61 6.91 -15.67 -26.71
C TYR A 61 7.74 -16.73 -27.48
N LEU A 62 7.12 -17.85 -27.85
CA LEU A 62 7.83 -18.90 -28.61
C LEU A 62 8.36 -18.38 -29.95
N ASN A 63 7.61 -17.51 -30.62
CA ASN A 63 7.96 -16.96 -31.93
C ASN A 63 8.98 -15.82 -31.85
N THR A 64 8.84 -14.94 -30.88
CA THR A 64 9.61 -13.67 -30.83
C THR A 64 10.63 -13.60 -29.70
N LYS A 65 10.52 -14.51 -28.71
CA LYS A 65 11.29 -14.50 -27.45
C LYS A 65 11.02 -13.24 -26.60
N GLN A 66 9.97 -12.48 -26.92
CA GLN A 66 9.54 -11.31 -26.17
C GLN A 66 8.35 -11.66 -25.27
N ILE A 67 8.35 -11.15 -24.03
CA ILE A 67 7.25 -11.32 -23.10
C ILE A 67 6.17 -10.31 -23.44
N VAL A 68 5.03 -10.80 -23.89
CA VAL A 68 3.82 -10.02 -24.13
C VAL A 68 2.73 -10.55 -23.18
N LEU A 69 2.07 -9.65 -22.46
CA LEU A 69 0.98 -10.02 -21.58
C LEU A 69 -0.34 -10.06 -22.36
N LEU A 70 -1.19 -11.01 -21.99
CA LEU A 70 -2.55 -11.08 -22.50
C LEU A 70 -3.38 -9.86 -22.05
N PRO A 71 -4.40 -9.46 -22.78
CA PRO A 71 -5.31 -8.36 -22.36
C PRO A 71 -5.98 -8.58 -21.00
N SER A 72 -6.14 -9.85 -20.58
CA SER A 72 -6.66 -10.25 -19.28
C SER A 72 -5.77 -9.89 -18.09
N ALA A 73 -4.46 -9.71 -18.32
CA ALA A 73 -3.46 -9.53 -17.26
C ALA A 73 -3.79 -8.38 -16.29
N TYR A 74 -4.32 -7.27 -16.81
CA TYR A 74 -4.73 -6.14 -15.96
C TYR A 74 -5.90 -6.52 -15.04
N GLY A 75 -6.92 -7.18 -15.55
CA GLY A 75 -8.08 -7.62 -14.78
C GLY A 75 -7.71 -8.65 -13.71
N VAL A 76 -6.86 -9.61 -14.06
CA VAL A 76 -6.36 -10.64 -13.15
C VAL A 76 -5.50 -10.00 -12.05
N ALA A 77 -4.56 -9.12 -12.41
CA ALA A 77 -3.74 -8.38 -11.44
C ALA A 77 -4.61 -7.57 -10.45
N GLN A 78 -5.64 -6.88 -10.95
CA GLN A 78 -6.56 -6.09 -10.10
C GLN A 78 -7.35 -7.00 -9.15
N ALA A 79 -7.83 -8.15 -9.61
CA ALA A 79 -8.56 -9.10 -8.79
C ALA A 79 -7.66 -9.67 -7.66
N TYR A 80 -6.42 -10.04 -7.97
CA TYR A 80 -5.48 -10.55 -6.98
C TYR A 80 -4.99 -9.47 -6.02
N ALA A 81 -4.83 -8.22 -6.47
CA ALA A 81 -4.56 -7.10 -5.60
C ALA A 81 -5.68 -6.91 -4.57
N ALA A 82 -6.94 -6.99 -4.99
CA ALA A 82 -8.09 -6.89 -4.10
C ALA A 82 -8.17 -8.08 -3.12
N TYR A 83 -7.95 -9.29 -3.61
CA TYR A 83 -7.98 -10.51 -2.79
C TYR A 83 -6.94 -10.50 -1.66
N ASN A 84 -5.75 -9.98 -1.93
CA ASN A 84 -4.65 -9.94 -0.95
C ASN A 84 -4.67 -8.68 -0.07
N SER A 85 -5.77 -7.92 -0.04
CA SER A 85 -5.85 -6.61 0.61
C SER A 85 -6.86 -6.52 1.75
N ASP A 86 -7.18 -7.62 2.43
CA ASP A 86 -8.20 -7.66 3.50
C ASP A 86 -7.96 -6.63 4.59
N TYR A 87 -6.72 -6.48 5.05
CA TYR A 87 -6.36 -5.46 6.04
C TYR A 87 -6.63 -4.04 5.54
N LEU A 88 -6.33 -3.77 4.28
CA LEU A 88 -6.50 -2.47 3.64
C LEU A 88 -7.98 -2.15 3.44
N THR A 89 -8.75 -3.10 2.90
CA THR A 89 -10.18 -2.95 2.63
C THR A 89 -10.99 -2.75 3.91
N GLY A 90 -10.63 -3.46 4.99
CA GLY A 90 -11.19 -3.26 6.32
C GLY A 90 -10.98 -1.84 6.87
N ARG A 91 -10.06 -1.06 6.30
CA ARG A 91 -9.78 0.35 6.62
C ARG A 91 -10.19 1.33 5.53
N ARG A 92 -11.01 0.88 4.56
CA ARG A 92 -11.47 1.67 3.41
C ARG A 92 -10.32 2.14 2.51
N ILE A 93 -9.23 1.39 2.46
CA ILE A 93 -8.10 1.60 1.55
C ILE A 93 -8.23 0.57 0.43
N TYR A 94 -8.52 1.02 -0.78
CA TYR A 94 -8.78 0.15 -1.92
C TYR A 94 -7.64 0.23 -2.92
N PRO A 95 -6.79 -0.81 -3.01
CA PRO A 95 -5.69 -0.86 -3.98
C PRO A 95 -6.22 -0.86 -5.41
N ARG A 96 -5.58 -0.05 -6.26
CA ARG A 96 -5.86 -0.02 -7.69
C ARG A 96 -4.57 -0.21 -8.46
N VAL A 97 -4.59 -1.06 -9.46
CA VAL A 97 -3.49 -1.20 -10.41
C VAL A 97 -3.38 0.08 -11.22
N THR A 98 -2.22 0.71 -11.21
CA THR A 98 -1.96 1.94 -11.97
C THR A 98 -1.11 1.69 -13.21
N ALA A 99 -0.23 0.71 -13.14
CA ALA A 99 0.62 0.32 -14.26
C ALA A 99 1.06 -1.14 -14.15
N ILE A 100 1.19 -1.79 -15.30
CA ILE A 100 1.89 -3.06 -15.44
C ILE A 100 3.00 -2.84 -16.45
N ARG A 101 4.22 -3.19 -16.09
CA ARG A 101 5.41 -3.08 -16.95
C ARG A 101 6.10 -4.42 -17.07
N VAL A 102 6.60 -4.71 -18.25
CA VAL A 102 7.40 -5.91 -18.50
C VAL A 102 8.83 -5.48 -18.81
N ASP A 103 9.76 -6.01 -18.07
CA ASP A 103 11.18 -5.88 -18.37
C ASP A 103 11.64 -7.12 -19.15
N GLN A 104 11.98 -6.88 -20.41
CA GLN A 104 12.40 -7.94 -21.32
C GLN A 104 13.81 -8.48 -20.99
N ALA A 105 14.66 -7.66 -20.37
CA ALA A 105 16.03 -8.03 -20.04
C ALA A 105 16.07 -8.99 -18.83
N THR A 106 15.31 -8.68 -17.79
CA THR A 106 15.23 -9.48 -16.56
C THR A 106 14.12 -10.51 -16.59
N LYS A 107 13.25 -10.47 -17.62
CA LYS A 107 12.04 -11.30 -17.74
C LYS A 107 11.10 -11.18 -16.55
N LYS A 108 11.01 -9.98 -15.99
CA LYS A 108 10.15 -9.67 -14.85
C LYS A 108 8.96 -8.82 -15.26
N VAL A 109 7.86 -9.06 -14.55
CA VAL A 109 6.64 -8.25 -14.62
C VAL A 109 6.55 -7.42 -13.36
N TYR A 110 6.39 -6.11 -13.51
CA TYR A 110 6.23 -5.16 -12.42
C TYR A 110 4.79 -4.66 -12.39
N VAL A 111 4.17 -4.67 -11.22
CA VAL A 111 2.83 -4.14 -11.02
C VAL A 111 2.89 -3.03 -9.99
N SER A 112 2.44 -1.84 -10.36
CA SER A 112 2.35 -0.70 -9.46
C SER A 112 0.91 -0.54 -8.97
N LEU A 113 0.74 -0.46 -7.66
CA LEU A 113 -0.53 -0.20 -6.99
C LEU A 113 -0.55 1.17 -6.35
N ARG A 114 -1.75 1.76 -6.29
CA ARG A 114 -1.99 3.00 -5.56
C ARG A 114 -3.32 2.93 -4.81
N ALA A 115 -3.36 3.48 -3.59
CA ALA A 115 -4.59 3.61 -2.82
C ALA A 115 -4.61 4.92 -2.04
N ASP A 116 -5.82 5.41 -1.73
CA ASP A 116 -6.01 6.52 -0.80
C ASP A 116 -5.95 6.01 0.64
N ALA A 117 -5.02 6.54 1.41
CA ALA A 117 -4.79 6.22 2.81
C ALA A 117 -5.26 7.33 3.77
N SER A 118 -6.03 8.29 3.29
CA SER A 118 -6.52 9.42 4.10
C SER A 118 -7.33 8.98 5.32
N SER A 119 -7.94 7.78 5.28
CA SER A 119 -8.69 7.20 6.40
C SER A 119 -7.82 6.84 7.62
N LEU A 120 -6.50 6.76 7.46
CA LEU A 120 -5.56 6.46 8.55
C LEU A 120 -5.23 7.67 9.41
N PHE A 121 -5.55 8.86 8.93
CA PHE A 121 -5.19 10.12 9.57
C PHE A 121 -6.44 10.92 9.97
N PRO A 122 -6.31 11.85 10.92
CA PRO A 122 -7.37 12.82 11.19
C PRO A 122 -7.79 13.55 9.92
N SER A 123 -9.04 13.99 9.85
CA SER A 123 -9.64 14.64 8.68
C SER A 123 -8.91 15.91 8.18
N ILE A 124 -7.94 16.39 8.96
CA ILE A 124 -7.06 17.50 8.61
C ILE A 124 -6.05 17.11 7.53
N LEU A 125 -5.62 15.84 7.50
CA LEU A 125 -4.66 15.31 6.53
C LEU A 125 -5.42 14.58 5.42
N ARG A 126 -5.75 15.32 4.35
CA ARG A 126 -6.40 14.77 3.14
C ARG A 126 -5.35 14.51 2.06
N GLY A 127 -5.67 13.57 1.16
CA GLY A 127 -4.84 13.30 -0.02
C GLY A 127 -3.58 12.45 0.28
N VAL A 128 -3.53 11.79 1.43
CA VAL A 128 -2.45 10.84 1.73
C VAL A 128 -2.66 9.61 0.88
N THR A 129 -1.68 9.28 0.06
CA THR A 129 -1.70 8.07 -0.77
C THR A 129 -0.63 7.09 -0.32
N VAL A 130 -0.92 5.81 -0.48
CA VAL A 130 0.06 4.74 -0.30
C VAL A 130 0.27 4.05 -1.65
N ASN A 131 1.52 3.82 -2.00
CA ASN A 131 1.91 3.13 -3.21
C ASN A 131 2.60 1.82 -2.83
N GLY A 132 2.41 0.80 -3.67
CA GLY A 132 3.12 -0.46 -3.61
C GLY A 132 3.60 -0.83 -5.00
N GLU A 133 4.76 -1.45 -5.11
CA GLU A 133 5.29 -2.02 -6.34
C GLU A 133 5.67 -3.46 -6.05
N GLY A 134 5.17 -4.37 -6.87
CA GLY A 134 5.47 -5.79 -6.80
C GLY A 134 6.18 -6.24 -8.07
N GLU A 135 7.02 -7.26 -7.93
CA GLU A 135 7.70 -7.88 -9.06
C GLU A 135 7.49 -9.40 -9.05
N ALA A 136 7.39 -9.98 -10.23
CA ALA A 136 7.37 -11.42 -10.40
C ALA A 136 8.11 -11.81 -11.68
N GLU A 137 8.80 -12.95 -11.64
CA GLU A 137 9.39 -13.53 -12.81
C GLU A 137 8.31 -14.16 -13.70
N ALA A 138 8.35 -13.87 -15.00
CA ALA A 138 7.44 -14.46 -15.95
C ALA A 138 7.73 -15.98 -16.04
N ARG A 139 6.84 -16.78 -15.51
CA ARG A 139 6.92 -18.25 -15.61
C ARG A 139 6.49 -18.68 -17.01
N LEU A 140 7.46 -18.75 -17.87
CA LEU A 140 7.34 -19.49 -19.11
C LEU A 140 7.43 -20.94 -18.72
N GLY A 141 6.29 -21.65 -18.71
CA GLY A 141 6.26 -23.05 -18.30
C GLY A 141 7.43 -23.81 -18.91
N SER A 142 8.13 -24.59 -18.10
CA SER A 142 9.13 -25.52 -18.58
C SER A 142 8.39 -26.55 -19.46
N LEU A 143 8.41 -26.31 -20.76
CA LEU A 143 8.09 -27.31 -21.76
C LEU A 143 9.24 -28.28 -21.88
#